data_970f0d50a4e71b5b5c65ebd14f27671b
#
_entry.id   970f0d50a4e71b5b5c65ebd14f27671b
#
_cell.length_a   1.000
_cell.length_b   1.000
_cell.length_c   1.000
_cell.angle_alpha   90.00
_cell.angle_beta   90.00
_cell.angle_gamma   90.00
#
_symmetry.space_group_name_H-M   'P 1'
#
loop_
_entity.id
_entity.type
_entity.pdbx_description
1 polymer ?
#
loop_
_entity_poly.entity_id
_entity_poly.type
_entity_poly.pdbx_seq_one_letter_code
_entity_poly.pdbx_strand_id
1 'polypeptide(L)'
;MQEKDITQKMLERHNDVFSDIVNVLLFDGKKVVEEETLFDAVTDSALKIDGRVRFQDRDVAKYWKDSQINIALFGLENQTTPNKLMPFRVISYDGTEYGKQSRTENIDKKKYPVISLVLYLGFEQKWLYPKNLLGIIDVDEKLKPYVNDYKINLFEIAYLDREIIDSFKSDFWILADYLHQMRVNRNYVADNKSIGHIEELLMLMSAMTGDKRFEEIIDEANTKEVVNMCEVLDIVEARGIEKGIEKGIEKGREEGADIISRLNTILAKEGDLDKIIKANTDKKYRNELLKKYNLLRDYEK
;
A
#
# COMPACT_ATOMS: atom_id res chain seq x y z
N MET A 1 -7.21 6.62 0.72
CA MET A 1 -6.21 7.08 1.70
C MET A 1 -6.23 6.21 2.95
N GLN A 2 -7.39 5.97 3.58
CA GLN A 2 -7.50 5.11 4.78
C GLN A 2 -7.09 3.63 4.56
N GLU A 3 -7.38 3.04 3.41
CA GLU A 3 -7.09 1.62 3.13
C GLU A 3 -5.58 1.34 3.05
N LYS A 4 -4.81 2.22 2.41
CA LYS A 4 -3.33 2.13 2.35
C LYS A 4 -2.68 2.22 3.73
N ASP A 5 -3.19 3.12 4.56
CA ASP A 5 -2.66 3.32 5.92
C ASP A 5 -2.93 2.10 6.81
N ILE A 6 -4.09 1.43 6.64
CA ILE A 6 -4.46 0.25 7.44
C ILE A 6 -3.60 -0.96 7.04
N THR A 7 -3.50 -1.25 5.74
CA THR A 7 -2.78 -2.44 5.24
C THR A 7 -1.29 -2.38 5.53
N GLN A 8 -0.69 -1.19 5.42
CA GLN A 8 0.71 -0.99 5.74
C GLN A 8 1.00 -1.23 7.23
N LYS A 9 0.15 -0.71 8.12
CA LYS A 9 0.24 -0.96 9.55
C LYS A 9 0.14 -2.45 9.90
N MET A 10 -0.60 -3.23 9.12
CA MET A 10 -0.72 -4.67 9.35
C MET A 10 0.62 -5.38 9.15
N LEU A 11 1.31 -5.13 8.04
CA LEU A 11 2.62 -5.72 7.77
C LEU A 11 3.67 -5.28 8.81
N GLU A 12 3.73 -4.00 9.16
CA GLU A 12 4.70 -3.45 10.12
C GLU A 12 4.44 -3.87 11.58
N ARG A 13 3.29 -4.46 11.91
CA ARG A 13 3.02 -5.01 13.23
C ARG A 13 3.78 -6.31 13.51
N HIS A 14 4.19 -7.03 12.50
CA HIS A 14 5.02 -8.21 12.67
C HIS A 14 6.40 -7.82 13.20
N ASN A 15 6.87 -8.52 14.24
CA ASN A 15 8.10 -8.16 14.94
C ASN A 15 9.36 -8.32 14.08
N ASP A 16 9.37 -9.33 13.20
CA ASP A 16 10.44 -9.55 12.22
C ASP A 16 10.53 -8.39 11.23
N VAL A 17 9.40 -7.93 10.69
CA VAL A 17 9.33 -6.77 9.77
C VAL A 17 9.74 -5.49 10.50
N PHE A 18 9.20 -5.26 11.70
CA PHE A 18 9.50 -4.07 12.48
C PHE A 18 10.98 -4.00 12.88
N SER A 19 11.53 -5.11 13.38
CA SER A 19 12.95 -5.16 13.77
C SER A 19 13.88 -4.96 12.58
N ASP A 20 13.53 -5.52 11.42
CA ASP A 20 14.29 -5.36 10.19
C ASP A 20 14.32 -3.89 9.74
N ILE A 21 13.17 -3.20 9.72
CA ILE A 21 13.08 -1.76 9.42
C ILE A 21 14.00 -0.97 10.36
N VAL A 22 13.91 -1.20 11.67
CA VAL A 22 14.73 -0.48 12.65
C VAL A 22 16.21 -0.80 12.48
N ASN A 23 16.57 -2.06 12.29
CA ASN A 23 17.96 -2.49 12.12
C ASN A 23 18.59 -1.92 10.86
N VAL A 24 17.86 -1.91 9.76
CA VAL A 24 18.38 -1.36 8.48
C VAL A 24 18.51 0.16 8.55
N LEU A 25 17.47 0.85 9.02
CA LEU A 25 17.41 2.30 8.94
C LEU A 25 18.19 3.03 10.04
N LEU A 26 18.35 2.42 11.22
CA LEU A 26 19.06 3.05 12.36
C LEU A 26 20.42 2.42 12.66
N PHE A 27 20.64 1.17 12.27
CA PHE A 27 21.84 0.41 12.65
C PHE A 27 22.61 -0.16 11.46
N ASP A 28 22.43 0.40 10.27
CA ASP A 28 23.14 0.02 9.03
C ASP A 28 23.02 -1.48 8.73
N GLY A 29 21.85 -2.08 8.97
CA GLY A 29 21.57 -3.50 8.73
C GLY A 29 22.17 -4.45 9.77
N LYS A 30 22.79 -3.93 10.84
CA LYS A 30 23.27 -4.75 11.95
C LYS A 30 22.09 -5.21 12.79
N LYS A 31 22.06 -6.50 13.16
CA LYS A 31 21.04 -7.08 14.03
C LYS A 31 21.23 -6.64 15.48
N VAL A 32 20.74 -5.45 15.81
CA VAL A 32 20.79 -4.83 17.15
C VAL A 32 19.50 -5.07 17.91
N VAL A 33 18.36 -4.99 17.22
CA VAL A 33 17.04 -5.23 17.78
C VAL A 33 16.56 -6.61 17.33
N GLU A 34 16.43 -7.53 18.28
CA GLU A 34 15.88 -8.87 18.04
C GLU A 34 14.35 -8.82 18.11
N GLU A 35 13.66 -9.56 17.25
CA GLU A 35 12.19 -9.59 17.18
C GLU A 35 11.51 -9.99 18.50
N GLU A 36 12.12 -10.91 19.24
CA GLU A 36 11.63 -11.40 20.53
C GLU A 36 11.74 -10.35 21.65
N THR A 37 12.51 -9.30 21.43
CA THR A 37 12.69 -8.18 22.39
C THR A 37 11.71 -7.04 22.15
N LEU A 38 10.86 -7.15 21.12
CA LEU A 38 9.85 -6.17 20.76
C LEU A 38 8.48 -6.53 21.34
N PHE A 39 7.83 -5.56 21.96
CA PHE A 39 6.50 -5.67 22.57
C PHE A 39 5.62 -4.52 22.12
N ASP A 40 4.40 -4.80 21.73
CA ASP A 40 3.47 -3.78 21.28
C ASP A 40 3.28 -2.68 22.33
N ALA A 41 3.30 -1.44 21.86
CA ALA A 41 2.98 -0.27 22.65
C ALA A 41 1.61 0.30 22.24
N VAL A 42 0.97 1.00 23.16
CA VAL A 42 -0.28 1.71 22.86
C VAL A 42 0.05 2.87 21.91
N THR A 43 -0.59 2.88 20.76
CA THR A 43 -0.41 3.90 19.73
C THR A 43 -1.24 5.15 19.99
N ASP A 44 -2.37 4.99 20.72
CA ASP A 44 -3.34 6.06 20.95
C ASP A 44 -2.84 7.06 21.98
N SER A 45 -2.96 8.33 21.66
CA SER A 45 -2.70 9.44 22.58
C SER A 45 -3.91 10.39 22.59
N ALA A 46 -4.53 10.55 23.74
CA ALA A 46 -5.63 11.48 23.92
C ALA A 46 -5.09 12.86 24.35
N LEU A 47 -5.35 13.87 23.52
CA LEU A 47 -5.04 15.28 23.84
C LEU A 47 -6.36 16.04 24.03
N LYS A 48 -6.44 16.84 25.11
CA LYS A 48 -7.56 17.77 25.30
C LYS A 48 -7.19 19.12 24.73
N ILE A 49 -7.78 19.45 23.56
CA ILE A 49 -7.58 20.73 22.86
C ILE A 49 -8.94 21.43 22.78
N ASP A 50 -9.01 22.69 23.19
CA ASP A 50 -10.23 23.51 23.18
C ASP A 50 -11.45 22.81 23.84
N GLY A 51 -11.23 22.14 24.96
CA GLY A 51 -12.28 21.43 25.70
C GLY A 51 -12.73 20.10 25.07
N ARG A 52 -12.18 19.72 23.91
CA ARG A 52 -12.50 18.47 23.21
C ARG A 52 -11.34 17.49 23.34
N VAL A 53 -11.66 16.21 23.53
CA VAL A 53 -10.67 15.13 23.46
C VAL A 53 -10.42 14.85 21.98
N ARG A 54 -9.16 14.97 21.54
CA ARG A 54 -8.71 14.56 20.22
C ARG A 54 -7.76 13.40 20.40
N PHE A 55 -7.98 12.38 19.62
CA PHE A 55 -7.06 11.23 19.55
C PHE A 55 -6.01 11.53 18.50
N GLN A 56 -4.78 11.19 18.83
CA GLN A 56 -3.64 11.28 17.95
C GLN A 56 -2.92 9.95 18.02
N ASP A 57 -2.89 9.24 16.90
CA ASP A 57 -2.42 7.88 16.84
C ASP A 57 -1.16 7.79 15.99
N ARG A 58 -0.15 7.07 16.50
CA ARG A 58 0.96 6.58 15.70
C ARG A 58 0.50 5.37 14.88
N ASP A 59 1.16 5.14 13.76
CA ASP A 59 0.81 4.00 12.93
C ASP A 59 1.17 2.69 13.61
N VAL A 60 2.42 2.51 14.02
CA VAL A 60 2.87 1.37 14.82
C VAL A 60 3.84 1.85 15.89
N ALA A 61 3.80 1.25 17.07
CA ALA A 61 4.76 1.53 18.14
C ALA A 61 5.10 0.25 18.91
N LYS A 62 6.39 0.09 19.23
CA LYS A 62 6.87 -1.05 20.01
C LYS A 62 7.88 -0.64 21.04
N TYR A 63 7.78 -1.25 22.23
CA TYR A 63 8.82 -1.19 23.25
C TYR A 63 9.93 -2.18 22.89
N TRP A 64 11.16 -1.70 22.86
CA TRP A 64 12.32 -2.55 22.87
C TRP A 64 12.73 -2.80 24.33
N LYS A 65 12.78 -4.06 24.75
CA LYS A 65 13.06 -4.44 26.13
C LYS A 65 14.25 -5.37 26.23
N ASP A 66 14.99 -5.21 27.32
CA ASP A 66 15.89 -6.22 27.85
C ASP A 66 15.27 -6.75 29.14
N SER A 67 14.84 -8.01 29.11
CA SER A 67 14.08 -8.65 30.20
C SER A 67 12.84 -7.85 30.59
N GLN A 68 12.81 -7.18 31.73
CA GLN A 68 11.69 -6.37 32.22
C GLN A 68 11.93 -4.85 32.07
N ILE A 69 13.06 -4.45 31.48
CA ILE A 69 13.47 -3.06 31.39
C ILE A 69 13.23 -2.54 29.97
N ASN A 70 12.48 -1.45 29.82
CA ASN A 70 12.36 -0.78 28.54
C ASN A 70 13.70 -0.09 28.19
N ILE A 71 14.28 -0.44 27.04
CA ILE A 71 15.48 0.22 26.50
C ILE A 71 15.08 1.44 25.68
N ALA A 72 14.07 1.29 24.81
CA ALA A 72 13.51 2.37 23.99
C ALA A 72 12.04 2.11 23.66
N LEU A 73 11.37 3.14 23.18
CA LEU A 73 10.14 3.03 22.40
C LEU A 73 10.43 3.48 20.99
N PHE A 74 10.17 2.60 20.03
CA PHE A 74 10.19 2.95 18.63
C PHE A 74 8.78 3.19 18.13
N GLY A 75 8.59 4.20 17.27
CA GLY A 75 7.35 4.48 16.57
C GLY A 75 7.57 4.62 15.08
N LEU A 76 6.71 4.02 14.27
CA LEU A 76 6.67 4.23 12.83
C LEU A 76 5.52 5.17 12.49
N GLU A 77 5.75 6.03 11.52
CA GLU A 77 4.79 6.98 10.97
C GLU A 77 4.91 6.97 9.46
N ASN A 78 3.88 6.50 8.77
CA ASN A 78 3.87 6.27 7.33
C ASN A 78 3.31 7.48 6.58
N GLN A 79 4.00 7.92 5.53
CA GLN A 79 3.58 9.05 4.71
C GLN A 79 3.70 8.72 3.22
N THR A 80 2.62 8.83 2.47
CA THR A 80 2.63 8.69 1.00
C THR A 80 2.78 10.04 0.29
N THR A 81 2.47 11.13 0.97
CA THR A 81 2.63 12.50 0.48
C THR A 81 3.39 13.34 1.50
N PRO A 82 4.28 14.27 1.07
CA PRO A 82 5.00 15.12 1.99
C PRO A 82 4.06 15.97 2.85
N ASN A 83 4.33 16.01 4.16
CA ASN A 83 3.54 16.78 5.12
C ASN A 83 4.44 17.83 5.83
N LYS A 84 4.18 19.11 5.59
CA LYS A 84 4.94 20.22 6.18
C LYS A 84 4.91 20.21 7.72
N LEU A 85 3.81 19.72 8.31
CA LEU A 85 3.61 19.73 9.76
C LEU A 85 4.12 18.46 10.47
N MET A 86 4.87 17.62 9.78
CA MET A 86 5.38 16.36 10.35
C MET A 86 6.22 16.57 11.61
N PRO A 87 7.13 17.55 11.71
CA PRO A 87 7.85 17.82 12.96
C PRO A 87 6.93 18.12 14.14
N PHE A 88 5.80 18.82 13.95
CA PHE A 88 4.82 19.04 15.03
C PHE A 88 4.11 17.74 15.44
N ARG A 89 3.79 16.87 14.49
CA ARG A 89 3.16 15.58 14.80
C ARG A 89 4.09 14.70 15.63
N VAL A 90 5.34 14.54 15.18
CA VAL A 90 6.31 13.70 15.85
C VAL A 90 6.65 14.21 17.26
N ILE A 91 6.90 15.52 17.43
CA ILE A 91 7.16 16.10 18.77
C ILE A 91 5.96 15.91 19.71
N SER A 92 4.74 15.97 19.19
CA SER A 92 3.54 15.74 19.99
C SER A 92 3.44 14.30 20.49
N TYR A 93 3.73 13.31 19.62
CA TYR A 93 3.77 11.90 19.99
C TYR A 93 4.85 11.61 21.03
N ASP A 94 6.07 12.06 20.77
CA ASP A 94 7.22 11.81 21.65
C ASP A 94 7.04 12.53 22.99
N GLY A 95 6.55 13.77 22.95
CA GLY A 95 6.23 14.55 24.16
C GLY A 95 5.15 13.89 25.02
N THR A 96 4.13 13.29 24.40
CA THR A 96 3.10 12.54 25.13
C THR A 96 3.69 11.34 25.86
N GLU A 97 4.57 10.59 25.21
CA GLU A 97 5.20 9.43 25.84
C GLU A 97 6.17 9.84 26.97
N TYR A 98 6.98 10.87 26.75
CA TYR A 98 7.80 11.43 27.85
C TYR A 98 6.92 11.97 28.99
N GLY A 99 5.77 12.56 28.67
CA GLY A 99 4.78 13.00 29.67
C GLY A 99 4.21 11.83 30.49
N LYS A 100 3.95 10.66 29.86
CA LYS A 100 3.56 9.44 30.59
C LYS A 100 4.68 8.95 31.52
N GLN A 101 5.90 8.92 31.02
CA GLN A 101 7.07 8.51 31.81
C GLN A 101 7.31 9.43 33.03
N SER A 102 7.03 10.73 32.90
CA SER A 102 7.19 11.70 33.98
C SER A 102 6.16 11.55 35.12
N ARG A 103 4.96 11.03 34.79
CA ARG A 103 3.83 10.86 35.73
C ARG A 103 3.86 9.53 36.48
N THR A 104 4.80 8.64 36.15
CA THR A 104 4.92 7.36 36.85
C THR A 104 5.34 7.63 38.30
N GLU A 105 4.57 7.15 39.27
CA GLU A 105 4.79 7.38 40.72
C GLU A 105 6.15 6.88 41.20
N ASN A 106 6.71 5.89 40.53
CA ASN A 106 8.06 5.39 40.84
C ASN A 106 9.11 6.26 40.13
N ILE A 107 9.68 7.23 40.85
CA ILE A 107 10.72 8.13 40.38
C ILE A 107 11.99 7.38 39.97
N ASP A 108 12.28 6.24 40.64
CA ASP A 108 13.46 5.42 40.40
C ASP A 108 13.36 4.54 39.18
N LYS A 109 12.16 4.43 38.57
CA LYS A 109 12.00 3.66 37.34
C LYS A 109 12.80 4.27 36.21
N LYS A 110 13.69 3.48 35.61
CA LYS A 110 14.52 3.89 34.47
C LYS A 110 13.66 4.50 33.37
N LYS A 111 13.99 5.71 32.94
CA LYS A 111 13.38 6.38 31.78
C LYS A 111 14.09 5.89 30.53
N TYR A 112 13.37 5.90 29.40
CA TYR A 112 13.86 5.40 28.11
C TYR A 112 13.61 6.42 26.99
N PRO A 113 14.45 6.43 25.95
CA PRO A 113 14.26 7.29 24.79
C PRO A 113 13.05 6.86 23.98
N VAL A 114 12.44 7.86 23.32
CA VAL A 114 11.40 7.68 22.32
C VAL A 114 12.00 8.03 20.99
N ILE A 115 11.91 7.12 20.02
CA ILE A 115 12.53 7.24 18.69
C ILE A 115 11.44 7.02 17.65
N SER A 116 11.04 8.09 16.97
CA SER A 116 10.06 8.03 15.90
C SER A 116 10.75 8.04 14.54
N LEU A 117 10.41 7.07 13.68
CA LEU A 117 10.83 6.98 12.29
C LEU A 117 9.67 7.39 11.40
N VAL A 118 9.91 8.32 10.50
CA VAL A 118 8.94 8.71 9.47
C VAL A 118 9.34 8.01 8.17
N LEU A 119 8.52 7.07 7.71
CA LEU A 119 8.72 6.33 6.48
C LEU A 119 7.96 7.04 5.35
N TYR A 120 8.68 7.68 4.45
CA TYR A 120 8.09 8.31 3.28
C TYR A 120 8.08 7.33 2.10
N LEU A 121 6.89 6.91 1.70
CA LEU A 121 6.65 5.91 0.66
C LEU A 121 6.26 6.51 -0.69
N GLY A 122 6.25 7.85 -0.78
CA GLY A 122 6.04 8.52 -2.06
C GLY A 122 7.22 8.27 -3.01
N PHE A 123 6.91 7.87 -4.24
CA PHE A 123 7.93 7.65 -5.28
C PHE A 123 7.88 8.69 -6.42
N GLU A 124 6.79 9.48 -6.51
CA GLU A 124 6.64 10.50 -7.55
C GLU A 124 7.51 11.74 -7.32
N GLN A 125 7.71 12.11 -6.06
CA GLN A 125 8.49 13.27 -5.66
C GLN A 125 9.24 13.02 -4.35
N LYS A 126 10.38 13.69 -4.17
CA LYS A 126 11.10 13.69 -2.89
C LYS A 126 10.36 14.49 -1.83
N TRP A 127 10.76 14.27 -0.58
CA TRP A 127 10.30 15.10 0.52
C TRP A 127 10.83 16.53 0.38
N LEU A 128 9.92 17.52 0.30
CA LEU A 128 10.27 18.91 -0.01
C LEU A 128 10.28 19.84 1.21
N TYR A 129 9.75 19.38 2.35
CA TYR A 129 9.61 20.22 3.52
C TYR A 129 10.79 20.07 4.50
N PRO A 130 11.05 21.08 5.36
CA PRO A 130 12.04 20.95 6.41
C PRO A 130 11.78 19.75 7.31
N LYS A 131 12.86 19.10 7.74
CA LYS A 131 12.85 17.91 8.61
C LYS A 131 13.01 18.28 10.10
N ASN A 132 12.84 19.54 10.43
CA ASN A 132 13.05 20.07 11.79
C ASN A 132 12.08 21.20 12.11
N LEU A 133 11.90 21.48 13.40
CA LEU A 133 10.95 22.45 13.90
C LEU A 133 11.29 23.87 13.47
N LEU A 134 12.54 24.29 13.63
CA LEU A 134 12.99 25.65 13.27
C LEU A 134 12.84 25.95 11.77
N GLY A 135 12.78 24.94 10.92
CA GLY A 135 12.56 25.10 9.48
C GLY A 135 11.11 25.40 9.10
N ILE A 136 10.15 25.19 10.00
CA ILE A 136 8.71 25.35 9.73
C ILE A 136 8.03 26.44 10.55
N ILE A 137 8.66 26.90 11.62
CA ILE A 137 8.18 28.02 12.45
C ILE A 137 8.95 29.29 12.11
N ASP A 138 8.27 30.41 12.21
CA ASP A 138 8.92 31.73 12.11
C ASP A 138 9.41 32.13 13.50
N VAL A 139 10.73 32.34 13.64
CA VAL A 139 11.37 32.64 14.91
C VAL A 139 12.25 33.86 14.74
N ASP A 140 11.98 34.94 15.55
CA ASP A 140 12.86 36.09 15.64
C ASP A 140 14.29 35.64 16.01
N GLU A 141 15.29 36.25 15.36
CA GLU A 141 16.71 35.89 15.56
C GLU A 141 17.14 35.94 17.05
N LYS A 142 16.56 36.87 17.81
CA LYS A 142 16.84 37.01 19.25
C LYS A 142 16.28 35.87 20.08
N LEU A 143 15.26 35.17 19.58
CA LEU A 143 14.60 34.02 20.25
C LEU A 143 15.19 32.69 19.87
N LYS A 144 15.87 32.58 18.72
CA LYS A 144 16.46 31.33 18.24
C LYS A 144 17.32 30.58 19.28
N PRO A 145 18.17 31.28 20.09
CA PRO A 145 18.97 30.56 21.08
C PRO A 145 18.17 29.88 22.19
N TYR A 146 16.90 30.24 22.36
CA TYR A 146 16.02 29.71 23.40
C TYR A 146 15.00 28.72 22.91
N VAL A 147 14.99 28.43 21.61
CA VAL A 147 14.08 27.46 20.98
C VAL A 147 14.83 26.18 20.71
N ASN A 148 14.39 25.08 21.31
CA ASN A 148 14.94 23.77 21.00
C ASN A 148 14.49 23.33 19.61
N ASP A 149 15.44 22.98 18.76
CA ASP A 149 15.14 22.42 17.44
C ASP A 149 14.84 20.92 17.55
N TYR A 150 13.68 20.52 17.07
CA TYR A 150 13.25 19.14 17.08
C TYR A 150 13.35 18.55 15.67
N LYS A 151 14.24 17.58 15.48
CA LYS A 151 14.47 16.91 14.19
C LYS A 151 13.69 15.59 14.12
N ILE A 152 13.12 15.31 12.96
CA ILE A 152 12.50 14.00 12.66
C ILE A 152 13.49 13.07 11.97
N ASN A 153 13.39 11.78 12.23
CA ASN A 153 14.13 10.73 11.49
C ASN A 153 13.29 10.35 10.26
N LEU A 154 13.52 11.04 9.16
CA LEU A 154 12.81 10.81 7.90
C LEU A 154 13.60 9.91 6.98
N PHE A 155 12.98 8.84 6.52
CA PHE A 155 13.51 7.88 5.55
C PHE A 155 12.64 7.87 4.30
N GLU A 156 13.22 8.27 3.18
CA GLU A 156 12.57 8.32 1.87
C GLU A 156 12.78 6.96 1.17
N ILE A 157 11.89 5.99 1.43
CA ILE A 157 12.10 4.58 1.10
C ILE A 157 12.36 4.35 -0.40
N ALA A 158 11.58 4.98 -1.28
CA ALA A 158 11.80 4.89 -2.73
C ALA A 158 13.14 5.47 -3.20
N TYR A 159 13.79 6.29 -2.38
CA TYR A 159 15.03 7.03 -2.70
C TYR A 159 16.26 6.50 -1.95
N LEU A 160 16.12 5.40 -1.20
CA LEU A 160 17.24 4.71 -0.61
C LEU A 160 18.18 4.14 -1.68
N ASP A 161 19.46 4.08 -1.38
CA ASP A 161 20.44 3.41 -2.23
C ASP A 161 20.13 1.91 -2.31
N ARG A 162 20.44 1.30 -3.46
CA ARG A 162 20.14 -0.11 -3.71
C ARG A 162 20.73 -1.03 -2.64
N GLU A 163 21.92 -0.74 -2.17
CA GLU A 163 22.60 -1.50 -1.11
C GLU A 163 21.81 -1.51 0.20
N ILE A 164 21.17 -0.38 0.54
CA ILE A 164 20.32 -0.29 1.73
C ILE A 164 19.03 -1.09 1.53
N ILE A 165 18.39 -0.98 0.36
CA ILE A 165 17.20 -1.77 0.03
C ILE A 165 17.52 -3.27 0.13
N ASP A 166 18.64 -3.70 -0.43
CA ASP A 166 19.05 -5.10 -0.45
C ASP A 166 19.44 -5.63 0.95
N SER A 167 19.66 -4.75 1.91
CA SER A 167 19.93 -5.13 3.30
C SER A 167 18.69 -5.51 4.10
N PHE A 168 17.48 -5.13 3.66
CA PHE A 168 16.24 -5.63 4.26
C PHE A 168 16.09 -7.14 4.01
N LYS A 169 15.63 -7.86 5.03
CA LYS A 169 15.48 -9.32 5.02
C LYS A 169 14.05 -9.79 5.14
N SER A 170 13.18 -8.93 5.68
CA SER A 170 11.75 -9.18 5.82
C SER A 170 10.98 -8.80 4.54
N ASP A 171 9.67 -9.01 4.55
CA ASP A 171 8.77 -8.63 3.45
C ASP A 171 8.78 -7.12 3.15
N PHE A 172 9.31 -6.29 4.06
CA PHE A 172 9.51 -4.87 3.78
C PHE A 172 10.46 -4.62 2.60
N TRP A 173 11.37 -5.57 2.32
CA TRP A 173 12.21 -5.52 1.12
C TRP A 173 11.37 -5.43 -0.16
N ILE A 174 10.29 -6.22 -0.25
CA ILE A 174 9.41 -6.26 -1.44
C ILE A 174 8.76 -4.90 -1.66
N LEU A 175 8.26 -4.27 -0.58
CA LEU A 175 7.71 -2.92 -0.64
C LEU A 175 8.77 -1.89 -1.07
N ALA A 176 9.94 -1.93 -0.44
CA ALA A 176 11.03 -0.99 -0.75
C ALA A 176 11.51 -1.12 -2.19
N ASP A 177 11.67 -2.36 -2.67
CA ASP A 177 12.06 -2.68 -4.05
C ASP A 177 10.99 -2.23 -5.05
N TYR A 178 9.71 -2.51 -4.78
CA TYR A 178 8.59 -2.02 -5.59
C TYR A 178 8.64 -0.49 -5.73
N LEU A 179 8.73 0.23 -4.62
CA LEU A 179 8.76 1.70 -4.64
C LEU A 179 9.97 2.25 -5.40
N HIS A 180 11.13 1.63 -5.22
CA HIS A 180 12.36 2.00 -5.93
C HIS A 180 12.22 1.79 -7.43
N GLN A 181 11.75 0.62 -7.88
CA GLN A 181 11.55 0.31 -9.29
C GLN A 181 10.50 1.22 -9.92
N MET A 182 9.39 1.49 -9.24
CA MET A 182 8.36 2.42 -9.71
C MET A 182 8.90 3.84 -9.88
N ARG A 183 9.79 4.29 -8.98
CA ARG A 183 10.46 5.58 -9.12
C ARG A 183 11.39 5.63 -10.35
N VAL A 184 12.19 4.59 -10.55
CA VAL A 184 13.26 4.58 -11.58
C VAL A 184 12.71 4.22 -12.96
N ASN A 185 11.93 3.15 -13.03
CA ASN A 185 11.56 2.49 -14.29
C ASN A 185 10.08 2.64 -14.64
N ARG A 186 9.24 3.10 -13.70
CA ARG A 186 7.76 3.10 -13.83
C ARG A 186 7.19 1.70 -14.13
N ASN A 187 7.94 0.68 -13.79
CA ASN A 187 7.58 -0.72 -13.96
C ASN A 187 8.18 -1.55 -12.83
N TYR A 188 7.45 -2.58 -12.41
CA TYR A 188 7.91 -3.49 -11.36
C TYR A 188 8.16 -4.87 -11.95
N VAL A 189 9.33 -5.38 -11.70
CA VAL A 189 9.73 -6.75 -12.00
C VAL A 189 9.95 -7.45 -10.67
N ALA A 190 9.15 -8.47 -10.40
CA ALA A 190 9.24 -9.21 -9.15
C ALA A 190 10.54 -10.00 -9.04
N ASP A 191 11.00 -10.18 -7.81
CA ASP A 191 12.09 -11.07 -7.44
C ASP A 191 11.51 -12.37 -6.86
N ASN A 192 12.31 -13.41 -6.80
CA ASN A 192 11.94 -14.72 -6.27
C ASN A 192 12.18 -14.88 -4.76
N LYS A 193 12.42 -13.79 -4.04
CA LYS A 193 12.53 -13.81 -2.58
C LYS A 193 11.24 -14.32 -1.94
N SER A 194 11.40 -15.18 -0.92
CA SER A 194 10.26 -15.75 -0.19
C SER A 194 9.51 -14.69 0.60
N ILE A 195 8.20 -14.87 0.65
CA ILE A 195 7.25 -14.05 1.42
C ILE A 195 6.95 -14.78 2.73
N GLY A 196 7.00 -14.05 3.85
CA GLY A 196 6.64 -14.54 5.17
C GLY A 196 5.19 -14.23 5.56
N HIS A 197 4.68 -13.07 5.14
CA HIS A 197 3.36 -12.53 5.49
C HIS A 197 2.55 -12.23 4.24
N ILE A 198 2.12 -13.31 3.55
CA ILE A 198 1.53 -13.18 2.21
C ILE A 198 0.23 -12.38 2.19
N GLU A 199 -0.64 -12.57 3.18
CA GLU A 199 -1.93 -11.89 3.25
C GLU A 199 -1.74 -10.37 3.38
N GLU A 200 -0.95 -9.94 4.37
CA GLU A 200 -0.69 -8.53 4.64
C GLU A 200 0.06 -7.87 3.47
N LEU A 201 0.98 -8.60 2.86
CA LEU A 201 1.71 -8.11 1.69
C LEU A 201 0.78 -7.92 0.48
N LEU A 202 -0.10 -8.88 0.18
CA LEU A 202 -1.03 -8.79 -0.95
C LEU A 202 -2.07 -7.67 -0.73
N MET A 203 -2.57 -7.50 0.49
CA MET A 203 -3.44 -6.37 0.85
C MET A 203 -2.71 -5.04 0.65
N LEU A 204 -1.44 -4.96 1.06
CA LEU A 204 -0.63 -3.77 0.87
C LEU A 204 -0.38 -3.49 -0.62
N MET A 205 -0.04 -4.50 -1.41
CA MET A 205 0.16 -4.35 -2.86
C MET A 205 -1.12 -3.91 -3.57
N SER A 206 -2.29 -4.45 -3.20
CA SER A 206 -3.58 -3.99 -3.70
C SER A 206 -3.79 -2.50 -3.42
N ALA A 207 -3.57 -2.08 -2.18
CA ALA A 207 -3.71 -0.68 -1.76
C ALA A 207 -2.71 0.25 -2.46
N MET A 208 -1.46 -0.17 -2.67
CA MET A 208 -0.41 0.63 -3.30
C MET A 208 -0.60 0.78 -4.81
N THR A 209 -0.98 -0.30 -5.49
CA THR A 209 -1.17 -0.32 -6.95
C THR A 209 -2.56 0.13 -7.38
N GLY A 210 -3.56 -0.02 -6.50
CA GLY A 210 -4.98 0.10 -6.83
C GLY A 210 -5.53 -1.12 -7.56
N ASP A 211 -4.77 -2.21 -7.65
CA ASP A 211 -5.17 -3.44 -8.33
C ASP A 211 -5.77 -4.45 -7.34
N LYS A 212 -7.08 -4.53 -7.32
CA LYS A 212 -7.83 -5.40 -6.42
C LYS A 212 -7.64 -6.91 -6.68
N ARG A 213 -7.00 -7.28 -7.79
CA ARG A 213 -6.69 -8.69 -8.06
C ARG A 213 -5.77 -9.29 -7.00
N PHE A 214 -4.89 -8.47 -6.40
CA PHE A 214 -4.06 -8.93 -5.28
C PHE A 214 -4.88 -9.41 -4.08
N GLU A 215 -5.96 -8.72 -3.71
CA GLU A 215 -6.85 -9.15 -2.63
C GLU A 215 -7.64 -10.40 -3.02
N GLU A 216 -8.13 -10.45 -4.26
CA GLU A 216 -8.97 -11.55 -4.75
C GLU A 216 -8.23 -12.90 -4.80
N ILE A 217 -6.90 -12.90 -4.81
CA ILE A 217 -6.10 -14.14 -4.86
C ILE A 217 -5.56 -14.60 -3.51
N ILE A 218 -5.83 -13.90 -2.41
CA ILE A 218 -5.27 -14.24 -1.08
C ILE A 218 -5.56 -15.69 -0.70
N ASP A 219 -6.82 -16.13 -0.81
CA ASP A 219 -7.21 -17.53 -0.49
C ASP A 219 -6.53 -18.55 -1.41
N GLU A 220 -6.39 -18.22 -2.70
CA GLU A 220 -5.72 -19.07 -3.68
C GLU A 220 -4.23 -19.13 -3.41
N ALA A 221 -3.58 -18.02 -3.11
CA ALA A 221 -2.17 -17.94 -2.78
C ALA A 221 -1.86 -18.74 -1.50
N ASN A 222 -2.69 -18.63 -0.47
CA ASN A 222 -2.58 -19.43 0.75
C ASN A 222 -2.76 -20.93 0.47
N THR A 223 -3.76 -21.31 -0.36
CA THR A 223 -4.03 -22.72 -0.70
C THR A 223 -2.93 -23.34 -1.55
N LYS A 224 -2.32 -22.57 -2.44
CA LYS A 224 -1.21 -23.03 -3.31
C LYS A 224 0.16 -22.96 -2.65
N GLU A 225 0.22 -22.48 -1.39
CA GLU A 225 1.49 -22.27 -0.68
C GLU A 225 2.47 -21.41 -1.50
N VAL A 226 1.95 -20.31 -2.08
CA VAL A 226 2.75 -19.36 -2.86
C VAL A 226 3.87 -18.81 -2.01
N VAL A 227 5.08 -18.83 -2.53
CA VAL A 227 6.28 -18.52 -1.75
C VAL A 227 6.98 -17.22 -2.16
N ASN A 228 6.65 -16.62 -3.32
CA ASN A 228 7.30 -15.40 -3.81
C ASN A 228 6.41 -14.55 -4.70
N MET A 229 6.83 -13.30 -4.98
CA MET A 229 6.07 -12.35 -5.79
C MET A 229 5.97 -12.72 -7.28
N CYS A 230 6.90 -13.53 -7.82
CA CYS A 230 6.78 -14.00 -9.20
C CYS A 230 5.54 -14.89 -9.35
N GLU A 231 5.37 -15.86 -8.45
CA GLU A 231 4.20 -16.73 -8.43
C GLU A 231 2.89 -15.97 -8.22
N VAL A 232 2.92 -14.93 -7.33
CA VAL A 232 1.78 -14.03 -7.14
C VAL A 232 1.39 -13.35 -8.46
N LEU A 233 2.36 -12.77 -9.17
CA LEU A 233 2.10 -12.08 -10.42
C LEU A 233 1.59 -13.01 -11.52
N ASP A 234 2.09 -14.25 -11.60
CA ASP A 234 1.60 -15.26 -12.53
C ASP A 234 0.10 -15.56 -12.30
N ILE A 235 -0.31 -15.67 -11.04
CA ILE A 235 -1.74 -15.87 -10.69
C ILE A 235 -2.58 -14.65 -11.06
N VAL A 236 -2.10 -13.45 -10.76
CA VAL A 236 -2.79 -12.19 -11.09
C VAL A 236 -2.95 -12.04 -12.60
N GLU A 237 -1.91 -12.37 -13.38
CA GLU A 237 -1.96 -12.35 -14.84
C GLU A 237 -2.96 -13.36 -15.39
N ALA A 238 -2.90 -14.61 -14.92
CA ALA A 238 -3.82 -15.68 -15.34
C ALA A 238 -5.28 -15.28 -15.10
N ARG A 239 -5.60 -14.73 -13.92
CA ARG A 239 -6.95 -14.20 -13.63
C ARG A 239 -7.33 -13.01 -14.50
N GLY A 240 -6.37 -12.16 -14.83
CA GLY A 240 -6.60 -11.05 -15.76
C GLY A 240 -7.02 -11.54 -17.14
N ILE A 241 -6.34 -12.54 -17.64
CA ILE A 241 -6.65 -13.20 -18.93
C ILE A 241 -8.04 -13.85 -18.88
N GLU A 242 -8.33 -14.64 -17.82
CA GLU A 242 -9.62 -15.31 -17.64
C GLU A 242 -10.79 -14.31 -17.65
N LYS A 243 -10.73 -13.27 -16.82
CA LYS A 243 -11.72 -12.18 -16.78
C LYS A 243 -11.85 -11.45 -18.13
N GLY A 244 -10.73 -11.29 -18.83
CA GLY A 244 -10.73 -10.71 -20.18
C GLY A 244 -11.49 -11.56 -21.19
N ILE A 245 -11.28 -12.87 -21.15
CA ILE A 245 -11.98 -13.84 -22.00
C ILE A 245 -13.49 -13.86 -21.69
N GLU A 246 -13.87 -13.94 -20.40
CA GLU A 246 -15.28 -13.93 -19.99
C GLU A 246 -16.00 -12.67 -20.46
N LYS A 247 -15.43 -11.49 -20.22
CA LYS A 247 -15.99 -10.22 -20.70
C LYS A 247 -16.07 -10.15 -22.22
N GLY A 248 -15.07 -10.69 -22.91
CA GLY A 248 -15.06 -10.78 -24.37
C GLY A 248 -16.18 -11.65 -24.91
N ILE A 249 -16.44 -12.82 -24.27
CA ILE A 249 -17.53 -13.73 -24.61
C ILE A 249 -18.89 -13.06 -24.35
N GLU A 250 -19.07 -12.44 -23.17
CA GLU A 250 -20.31 -11.75 -22.80
C GLU A 250 -20.63 -10.63 -23.78
N LYS A 251 -19.67 -9.76 -24.02
CA LYS A 251 -19.81 -8.67 -24.99
C LYS A 251 -20.11 -9.18 -26.40
N GLY A 252 -19.41 -10.23 -26.84
CA GLY A 252 -19.66 -10.85 -28.14
C GLY A 252 -21.07 -11.48 -28.25
N ARG A 253 -21.62 -12.01 -27.15
CA ARG A 253 -23.01 -12.52 -27.10
C ARG A 253 -24.03 -11.38 -27.20
N GLU A 254 -23.82 -10.31 -26.44
CA GLU A 254 -24.70 -9.12 -26.49
C GLU A 254 -24.70 -8.48 -27.86
N GLU A 255 -23.52 -8.21 -28.43
CA GLU A 255 -23.36 -7.67 -29.77
C GLU A 255 -23.98 -8.56 -30.83
N GLY A 256 -23.79 -9.88 -30.73
CA GLY A 256 -24.40 -10.86 -31.61
C GLY A 256 -25.92 -10.87 -31.52
N ALA A 257 -26.48 -10.77 -30.32
CA ALA A 257 -27.93 -10.69 -30.13
C ALA A 257 -28.51 -9.40 -30.71
N ASP A 258 -27.84 -8.26 -30.53
CA ASP A 258 -28.23 -6.97 -31.11
C ASP A 258 -28.24 -6.98 -32.64
N ILE A 259 -27.21 -7.57 -33.26
CA ILE A 259 -27.13 -7.70 -34.70
C ILE A 259 -28.30 -8.54 -35.22
N ILE A 260 -28.60 -9.67 -34.58
CA ILE A 260 -29.71 -10.54 -34.95
C ILE A 260 -31.05 -9.81 -34.78
N SER A 261 -31.21 -9.08 -33.69
CA SER A 261 -32.42 -8.27 -33.43
C SER A 261 -32.65 -7.20 -34.50
N ARG A 262 -31.59 -6.49 -34.91
CA ARG A 262 -31.64 -5.50 -36.01
C ARG A 262 -32.01 -6.16 -37.33
N LEU A 263 -31.40 -7.33 -37.66
CA LEU A 263 -31.74 -8.07 -38.85
C LEU A 263 -33.21 -8.49 -38.85
N ASN A 264 -33.69 -9.08 -37.76
CA ASN A 264 -35.09 -9.48 -37.64
C ASN A 264 -36.04 -8.29 -37.75
N THR A 265 -35.68 -7.14 -37.23
CA THR A 265 -36.46 -5.91 -37.35
C THR A 265 -36.57 -5.41 -38.82
N ILE A 266 -35.47 -5.51 -39.57
CA ILE A 266 -35.46 -5.16 -41.00
C ILE A 266 -36.36 -6.12 -41.78
N LEU A 267 -36.21 -7.43 -41.58
CA LEU A 267 -36.99 -8.45 -42.28
C LEU A 267 -38.48 -8.38 -41.92
N ALA A 268 -38.80 -8.07 -40.66
CA ALA A 268 -40.20 -7.86 -40.23
C ALA A 268 -40.84 -6.64 -40.94
N LYS A 269 -40.10 -5.56 -41.16
CA LYS A 269 -40.59 -4.39 -41.94
C LYS A 269 -40.80 -4.71 -43.41
N GLU A 270 -40.06 -5.69 -43.95
CA GLU A 270 -40.28 -6.21 -45.33
C GLU A 270 -41.50 -7.15 -45.43
N GLY A 271 -42.07 -7.58 -44.31
CA GLY A 271 -43.24 -8.43 -44.23
C GLY A 271 -42.96 -9.88 -44.58
N ASP A 272 -41.70 -10.35 -44.57
CA ASP A 272 -41.29 -11.72 -44.99
C ASP A 272 -40.96 -12.59 -43.80
N LEU A 273 -41.97 -13.31 -43.29
CA LEU A 273 -41.86 -14.19 -42.15
C LEU A 273 -40.94 -15.42 -42.42
N ASP A 274 -40.99 -15.92 -43.66
CA ASP A 274 -40.18 -17.08 -44.02
C ASP A 274 -38.70 -16.76 -44.05
N LYS A 275 -38.33 -15.55 -44.45
CA LYS A 275 -36.91 -15.08 -44.33
C LYS A 275 -36.47 -14.97 -42.88
N ILE A 276 -37.33 -14.49 -41.97
CA ILE A 276 -36.99 -14.43 -40.53
C ILE A 276 -36.72 -15.84 -39.99
N ILE A 277 -37.62 -16.79 -40.26
CA ILE A 277 -37.48 -18.16 -39.81
C ILE A 277 -36.17 -18.79 -40.35
N LYS A 278 -35.93 -18.61 -41.66
CA LYS A 278 -34.73 -19.13 -42.32
C LYS A 278 -33.44 -18.50 -41.81
N ALA A 279 -33.44 -17.19 -41.57
CA ALA A 279 -32.29 -16.47 -41.01
C ALA A 279 -31.93 -16.93 -39.58
N ASN A 280 -32.93 -17.32 -38.77
CA ASN A 280 -32.71 -17.80 -37.43
C ASN A 280 -32.31 -19.29 -37.36
N THR A 281 -32.61 -20.08 -38.39
CA THR A 281 -32.29 -21.53 -38.42
C THR A 281 -31.09 -21.89 -39.32
N ASP A 282 -30.80 -21.10 -40.37
CA ASP A 282 -29.67 -21.29 -41.28
C ASP A 282 -28.60 -20.23 -41.10
N LYS A 283 -27.46 -20.62 -40.53
CA LYS A 283 -26.32 -19.74 -40.25
C LYS A 283 -25.70 -19.13 -41.51
N LYS A 284 -25.67 -19.92 -42.63
CA LYS A 284 -25.11 -19.44 -43.90
C LYS A 284 -26.00 -18.35 -44.51
N TYR A 285 -27.29 -18.61 -44.59
CA TYR A 285 -28.27 -17.68 -45.07
C TYR A 285 -28.31 -16.39 -44.21
N ARG A 286 -28.25 -16.54 -42.89
CA ARG A 286 -28.14 -15.38 -41.96
C ARG A 286 -26.92 -14.51 -42.27
N ASN A 287 -25.74 -15.13 -42.46
CA ASN A 287 -24.51 -14.37 -42.77
C ASN A 287 -24.57 -13.63 -44.10
N GLU A 288 -25.25 -14.21 -45.11
CA GLU A 288 -25.50 -13.54 -46.41
C GLU A 288 -26.39 -12.30 -46.23
N LEU A 289 -27.43 -12.41 -45.40
CA LEU A 289 -28.31 -11.28 -45.10
C LEU A 289 -27.61 -10.20 -44.29
N LEU A 290 -26.81 -10.57 -43.28
CA LEU A 290 -26.03 -9.60 -42.48
C LEU A 290 -25.08 -8.78 -43.36
N LYS A 291 -24.43 -9.43 -44.36
CA LYS A 291 -23.61 -8.73 -45.36
C LYS A 291 -24.45 -7.84 -46.27
N LYS A 292 -25.58 -8.36 -46.74
CA LYS A 292 -26.50 -7.61 -47.65
C LYS A 292 -27.01 -6.30 -47.01
N TYR A 293 -27.34 -6.34 -45.69
CA TYR A 293 -27.87 -5.20 -44.97
C TYR A 293 -26.78 -4.37 -44.25
N ASN A 294 -25.49 -4.64 -44.53
CA ASN A 294 -24.32 -3.96 -43.93
C ASN A 294 -24.31 -3.98 -42.39
N LEU A 295 -24.88 -4.98 -41.76
CA LEU A 295 -24.96 -5.08 -40.31
C LEU A 295 -23.64 -5.55 -39.63
N LEU A 296 -22.64 -6.01 -40.42
CA LEU A 296 -21.32 -6.42 -39.94
C LEU A 296 -20.28 -5.27 -39.94
N ARG A 297 -20.57 -4.11 -40.54
CA ARG A 297 -19.60 -3.01 -40.70
C ARG A 297 -19.35 -2.19 -39.44
N ASP A 298 -20.22 -2.25 -38.44
CA ASP A 298 -20.08 -1.47 -37.21
C ASP A 298 -19.03 -2.07 -36.22
N TYR A 299 -18.44 -3.20 -36.55
CA TYR A 299 -17.53 -3.97 -35.69
C TYR A 299 -16.11 -4.17 -36.26
N GLU A 300 -15.79 -3.56 -37.40
CA GLU A 300 -14.43 -3.52 -37.98
C GLU A 300 -13.68 -2.21 -37.68
N LYS A 301 -14.17 -1.42 -36.75
CA LYS A 301 -13.47 -0.27 -36.16
C LYS A 301 -13.21 -0.53 -34.70
#